data_52558dd1eb42d44e9ceceac68ea4f5a4
#
_entry.id   52558dd1eb42d44e9ceceac68ea4f5a4
#
_cell.length_a   1.000
_cell.length_b   1.000
_cell.length_c   1.000
_cell.angle_alpha   90.00
_cell.angle_beta   90.00
_cell.angle_gamma   90.00
#
_symmetry.space_group_name_H-M   'P 1'
#
loop_
_entity.id
_entity.type
_entity.pdbx_description
1 polymer ?
#
loop_
_entity_poly.entity_id
_entity_poly.type
_entity_poly.pdbx_seq_one_letter_code
_entity_poly.pdbx_strand_id
1 'polypeptide(L)'
;MTWEILIMVNTSFFAVLLAIIDFKSKILPNRYVLVLSITSIILIGLESNFNFETIMKSIYVSFIIFVAYLIMFFLSKRTFGLGDVKYSFALSLPAAFLFGISQTINMHVSAFILGGIVALVLLISKKVSKNHAIAFGPFMSVSYFLFLVLSL
;
A
#
# COMPACT_ATOMS: atom_id res chain seq x y z
N MET A 1 -24.04 -6.57 8.41
CA MET A 1 -22.93 -5.97 7.66
C MET A 1 -21.68 -6.45 8.36
N THR A 2 -20.89 -7.25 7.70
CA THR A 2 -19.68 -7.85 8.28
C THR A 2 -18.62 -6.74 8.45
N TRP A 3 -17.81 -6.79 9.50
CA TRP A 3 -16.69 -5.87 9.71
C TRP A 3 -15.69 -5.91 8.55
N GLU A 4 -15.66 -7.04 7.83
CA GLU A 4 -14.87 -7.21 6.61
C GLU A 4 -15.22 -6.17 5.54
N ILE A 5 -16.52 -5.89 5.32
CA ILE A 5 -16.96 -4.82 4.40
C ILE A 5 -16.45 -3.45 4.89
N LEU A 6 -16.47 -3.21 6.21
CA LEU A 6 -15.94 -1.97 6.77
C LEU A 6 -14.42 -1.85 6.57
N ILE A 7 -13.67 -2.95 6.68
CA ILE A 7 -12.23 -2.99 6.38
C ILE A 7 -12.01 -2.62 4.92
N MET A 8 -12.76 -3.21 3.98
CA MET A 8 -12.67 -2.91 2.55
C MET A 8 -12.98 -1.43 2.26
N VAL A 9 -14.08 -0.89 2.82
CA VAL A 9 -14.49 0.51 2.62
C VAL A 9 -13.49 1.48 3.21
N ASN A 10 -13.04 1.25 4.45
CA ASN A 10 -12.03 2.07 5.12
C ASN A 10 -10.72 2.11 4.30
N THR A 11 -10.23 0.93 3.89
CA THR A 11 -8.98 0.83 3.12
C THR A 11 -9.13 1.50 1.76
N SER A 12 -10.24 1.28 1.06
CA SER A 12 -10.53 1.90 -0.24
C SER A 12 -10.60 3.42 -0.14
N PHE A 13 -11.23 3.96 0.91
CA PHE A 13 -11.28 5.40 1.15
C PHE A 13 -9.88 5.99 1.30
N PHE A 14 -9.03 5.41 2.17
CA PHE A 14 -7.67 5.89 2.36
C PHE A 14 -6.78 5.65 1.15
N ALA A 15 -6.97 4.56 0.41
CA ALA A 15 -6.22 4.28 -0.81
C ALA A 15 -6.48 5.36 -1.88
N VAL A 16 -7.74 5.75 -2.09
CA VAL A 16 -8.09 6.84 -3.01
C VAL A 16 -7.54 8.17 -2.51
N LEU A 17 -7.76 8.48 -1.23
CA LEU A 17 -7.31 9.75 -0.63
C LEU A 17 -5.79 9.92 -0.75
N LEU A 18 -5.03 8.90 -0.34
CA LEU A 18 -3.56 8.93 -0.38
C LEU A 18 -3.03 8.95 -1.82
N ALA A 19 -3.67 8.22 -2.75
CA ALA A 19 -3.31 8.27 -4.16
C ALA A 19 -3.46 9.66 -4.76
N ILE A 20 -4.57 10.36 -4.47
CA ILE A 20 -4.82 11.73 -4.95
C ILE A 20 -3.81 12.71 -4.35
N ILE A 21 -3.53 12.60 -3.05
CA ILE A 21 -2.57 13.49 -2.37
C ILE A 21 -1.17 13.27 -2.94
N ASP A 22 -0.74 12.00 -3.06
CA ASP A 22 0.58 11.66 -3.58
C ASP A 22 0.74 12.08 -5.05
N PHE A 23 -0.27 11.88 -5.86
CA PHE A 23 -0.25 12.32 -7.27
C PHE A 23 -0.05 13.83 -7.41
N LYS A 24 -0.67 14.62 -6.52
CA LYS A 24 -0.61 16.09 -6.56
C LYS A 24 0.65 16.65 -5.90
N SER A 25 1.01 16.15 -4.73
CA SER A 25 2.06 16.71 -3.88
C SER A 25 3.36 15.90 -3.83
N LYS A 26 3.32 14.64 -4.30
CA LYS A 26 4.42 13.66 -4.16
C LYS A 26 4.86 13.46 -2.71
N ILE A 27 3.92 13.65 -1.79
CA ILE A 27 4.14 13.52 -0.35
C ILE A 27 2.95 12.76 0.24
N LEU A 28 3.24 11.67 0.94
CA LEU A 28 2.25 10.90 1.70
C LEU A 28 2.21 11.41 3.15
N PRO A 29 1.13 12.09 3.59
CA PRO A 29 1.05 12.64 4.93
C PRO A 29 0.99 11.54 5.99
N ASN A 30 1.92 11.57 6.94
CA ASN A 30 2.04 10.57 8.00
C ASN A 30 0.74 10.35 8.79
N ARG A 31 -0.03 11.44 9.00
CA ARG A 31 -1.30 11.38 9.76
C ARG A 31 -2.32 10.44 9.13
N TYR A 32 -2.49 10.47 7.80
CA TYR A 32 -3.46 9.60 7.13
C TYR A 32 -2.99 8.14 7.06
N VAL A 33 -1.68 7.93 6.88
CA VAL A 33 -1.06 6.60 6.94
C VAL A 33 -1.23 6.01 8.34
N LEU A 34 -1.02 6.81 9.40
CA LEU A 34 -1.21 6.38 10.77
C LEU A 34 -2.68 6.05 11.06
N VAL A 35 -3.62 6.90 10.64
CA VAL A 35 -5.06 6.66 10.84
C VAL A 35 -5.48 5.38 10.13
N LEU A 36 -5.06 5.16 8.87
CA LEU A 36 -5.31 3.90 8.16
C LEU A 36 -4.79 2.69 8.95
N SER A 37 -3.57 2.77 9.48
CA SER A 37 -2.97 1.66 10.24
C SER A 37 -3.78 1.36 11.52
N ILE A 38 -4.13 2.38 12.29
CA ILE A 38 -4.88 2.23 13.54
C ILE A 38 -6.28 1.70 13.27
N THR A 39 -7.00 2.31 12.33
CA THR A 39 -8.38 1.87 11.99
C THR A 39 -8.39 0.45 11.44
N SER A 40 -7.40 0.05 10.63
CA SER A 40 -7.27 -1.32 10.14
C SER A 40 -7.07 -2.32 11.26
N ILE A 41 -6.18 -2.04 12.22
CA ILE A 41 -5.94 -2.93 13.37
C ILE A 41 -7.21 -3.08 14.22
N ILE A 42 -7.93 -1.98 14.48
CA ILE A 42 -9.18 -2.01 15.26
C ILE A 42 -10.24 -2.85 14.52
N LEU A 43 -10.44 -2.62 13.23
CA LEU A 43 -11.45 -3.32 12.44
C LEU A 43 -11.12 -4.82 12.29
N ILE A 44 -9.84 -5.17 12.08
CA ILE A 44 -9.38 -6.56 12.06
C ILE A 44 -9.62 -7.21 13.43
N GLY A 45 -9.35 -6.50 14.52
CA GLY A 45 -9.64 -6.96 15.87
C GLY A 45 -11.11 -7.28 16.08
N LEU A 46 -11.99 -6.38 15.65
CA LEU A 46 -13.45 -6.58 15.74
C LEU A 46 -13.95 -7.75 14.91
N GLU A 47 -13.48 -7.90 13.66
CA GLU A 47 -13.87 -9.01 12.78
C GLU A 47 -13.36 -10.36 13.32
N SER A 48 -12.13 -10.41 13.84
CA SER A 48 -11.52 -11.62 14.39
C SER A 48 -11.90 -11.92 15.85
N ASN A 49 -12.83 -11.17 16.46
CA ASN A 49 -13.12 -11.23 17.89
C ASN A 49 -11.86 -11.06 18.75
N PHE A 50 -10.97 -10.15 18.36
CA PHE A 50 -9.68 -9.89 19.00
C PHE A 50 -8.78 -11.13 19.08
N ASN A 51 -8.89 -12.04 18.10
CA ASN A 51 -7.98 -13.17 18.01
C ASN A 51 -6.55 -12.67 17.78
N PHE A 52 -5.68 -12.90 18.78
CA PHE A 52 -4.31 -12.41 18.78
C PHE A 52 -3.49 -12.95 17.61
N GLU A 53 -3.68 -14.22 17.24
CA GLU A 53 -2.94 -14.86 16.14
C GLU A 53 -3.26 -14.18 14.80
N THR A 54 -4.54 -13.90 14.53
CA THR A 54 -4.97 -13.24 13.29
C THR A 54 -4.41 -11.83 13.17
N ILE A 55 -4.46 -11.05 14.26
CA ILE A 55 -3.92 -9.68 14.30
C ILE A 55 -2.40 -9.72 14.08
N MET A 56 -1.69 -10.59 14.81
CA MET A 56 -0.23 -10.71 14.69
C MET A 56 0.21 -11.18 13.30
N LYS A 57 -0.54 -12.07 12.67
CA LYS A 57 -0.28 -12.51 11.30
C LYS A 57 -0.34 -11.33 10.32
N SER A 58 -1.36 -10.49 10.41
CA SER A 58 -1.48 -9.29 9.56
C SER A 58 -0.35 -8.29 9.80
N ILE A 59 0.01 -8.05 11.07
CA ILE A 59 1.13 -7.18 11.44
C ILE A 59 2.46 -7.74 10.93
N TYR A 60 2.68 -9.04 11.08
CA TYR A 60 3.91 -9.71 10.65
C TYR A 60 4.12 -9.60 9.13
N VAL A 61 3.08 -9.89 8.35
CA VAL A 61 3.13 -9.75 6.88
C VAL A 61 3.42 -8.30 6.50
N SER A 62 2.72 -7.35 7.13
CA SER A 62 2.92 -5.91 6.86
C SER A 62 4.33 -5.46 7.22
N PHE A 63 4.90 -6.01 8.28
CA PHE A 63 6.27 -5.71 8.69
C PHE A 63 7.30 -6.25 7.69
N ILE A 64 7.09 -7.47 7.15
CA ILE A 64 7.95 -8.02 6.10
C ILE A 64 7.93 -7.12 4.86
N ILE A 65 6.75 -6.71 4.41
CA ILE A 65 6.60 -5.80 3.27
C ILE A 65 7.27 -4.45 3.56
N PHE A 66 7.05 -3.89 4.76
CA PHE A 66 7.71 -2.65 5.20
C PHE A 66 9.24 -2.75 5.12
N VAL A 67 9.82 -3.85 5.61
CA VAL A 67 11.28 -4.09 5.57
C VAL A 67 11.76 -4.19 4.11
N ALA A 68 11.03 -4.88 3.25
CA ALA A 68 11.37 -4.96 1.82
C ALA A 68 11.41 -3.57 1.17
N TYR A 69 10.39 -2.73 1.42
CA TYR A 69 10.35 -1.34 0.94
C TYR A 69 11.46 -0.47 1.56
N LEU A 70 11.79 -0.69 2.84
CA LEU A 70 12.88 0.01 3.52
C LEU A 70 14.25 -0.35 2.88
N ILE A 71 14.47 -1.61 2.55
CA ILE A 71 15.66 -2.05 1.81
C ILE A 71 15.74 -1.35 0.45
N MET A 72 14.62 -1.30 -0.28
CA MET A 72 14.56 -0.58 -1.56
C MET A 72 14.85 0.92 -1.41
N PHE A 73 14.35 1.55 -0.35
CA PHE A 73 14.67 2.95 -0.04
C PHE A 73 16.18 3.17 0.13
N PHE A 74 16.88 2.30 0.86
CA PHE A 74 18.33 2.40 1.02
C PHE A 74 19.10 2.07 -0.27
N LEU A 75 18.70 1.03 -0.99
CA LEU A 75 19.34 0.63 -2.27
C LEU A 75 19.17 1.72 -3.34
N SER A 76 18.05 2.42 -3.36
CA SER A 76 17.80 3.53 -4.28
C SER A 76 18.54 4.83 -3.91
N LYS A 77 19.43 4.80 -2.92
CA LYS A 77 20.11 5.98 -2.37
C LYS A 77 19.14 7.08 -1.94
N ARG A 78 18.00 6.67 -1.36
CA ARG A 78 16.91 7.54 -0.86
C ARG A 78 16.15 8.30 -1.96
N THR A 79 16.25 7.86 -3.21
CA THR A 79 15.42 8.41 -4.30
C THR A 79 13.98 7.88 -4.25
N PHE A 80 13.78 6.70 -3.66
CA PHE A 80 12.46 6.16 -3.33
C PHE A 80 11.88 6.88 -2.10
N GLY A 81 10.57 7.14 -2.07
CA GLY A 81 9.93 7.92 -1.00
C GLY A 81 9.80 7.19 0.34
N LEU A 82 10.21 7.81 1.44
CA LEU A 82 9.90 7.29 2.79
C LEU A 82 8.39 7.21 3.08
N GLY A 83 7.60 8.03 2.40
CA GLY A 83 6.15 7.97 2.46
C GLY A 83 5.62 6.63 1.96
N ASP A 84 6.15 6.13 0.84
CA ASP A 84 5.77 4.85 0.25
C ASP A 84 6.13 3.67 1.16
N VAL A 85 7.29 3.74 1.85
CA VAL A 85 7.69 2.74 2.85
C VAL A 85 6.66 2.64 3.98
N LYS A 86 6.20 3.78 4.52
CA LYS A 86 5.19 3.79 5.58
C LYS A 86 3.83 3.35 5.07
N TYR A 87 3.47 3.80 3.86
CA TYR A 87 2.20 3.44 3.24
C TYR A 87 2.14 1.95 2.90
N SER A 88 3.27 1.33 2.52
CA SER A 88 3.31 -0.12 2.28
C SER A 88 2.91 -0.91 3.52
N PHE A 89 3.35 -0.52 4.72
CA PHE A 89 2.93 -1.12 5.98
C PHE A 89 1.42 -0.97 6.21
N ALA A 90 0.93 0.27 6.11
CA ALA A 90 -0.47 0.59 6.40
C ALA A 90 -1.45 -0.12 5.44
N LEU A 91 -1.09 -0.22 4.16
CA LEU A 91 -1.91 -0.87 3.15
C LEU A 91 -1.85 -2.40 3.26
N SER A 92 -0.71 -2.95 3.68
CA SER A 92 -0.54 -4.39 3.86
C SER A 92 -1.34 -4.95 5.04
N LEU A 93 -1.63 -4.17 6.08
CA LEU A 93 -2.41 -4.62 7.24
C LEU A 93 -3.79 -5.18 6.84
N PRO A 94 -4.67 -4.38 6.21
CA PRO A 94 -5.95 -4.89 5.73
C PRO A 94 -5.80 -5.88 4.57
N ALA A 95 -4.81 -5.68 3.67
CA ALA A 95 -4.60 -6.58 2.55
C ALA A 95 -4.21 -8.00 3.00
N ALA A 96 -3.35 -8.13 4.00
CA ALA A 96 -2.95 -9.43 4.55
C ALA A 96 -4.11 -10.17 5.22
N PHE A 97 -5.03 -9.43 5.84
CA PHE A 97 -6.25 -9.98 6.42
C PHE A 97 -7.23 -10.43 5.32
N LEU A 98 -7.51 -9.56 4.33
CA LEU A 98 -8.50 -9.78 3.29
C LEU A 98 -8.06 -10.82 2.25
N PHE A 99 -6.80 -10.75 1.81
CA PHE A 99 -6.31 -11.52 0.66
C PHE A 99 -5.34 -12.63 1.05
N GLY A 100 -4.81 -12.61 2.27
CA GLY A 100 -3.75 -13.50 2.71
C GLY A 100 -2.36 -13.10 2.22
N ILE A 101 -1.34 -13.84 2.67
CA ILE A 101 0.09 -13.50 2.50
C ILE A 101 0.47 -13.42 1.02
N SER A 102 0.19 -14.49 0.26
CA SER A 102 0.61 -14.60 -1.15
C SER A 102 0.05 -13.48 -2.01
N GLN A 103 -1.25 -13.20 -1.87
CA GLN A 103 -1.91 -12.16 -2.66
C GLN A 103 -1.45 -10.75 -2.25
N THR A 104 -1.15 -10.53 -0.97
CA THR A 104 -0.58 -9.26 -0.51
C THR A 104 0.80 -9.01 -1.14
N ILE A 105 1.65 -10.04 -1.21
CA ILE A 105 2.94 -9.93 -1.90
C ILE A 105 2.73 -9.63 -3.39
N ASN A 106 1.85 -10.37 -4.06
CA ASN A 106 1.56 -10.18 -5.48
C ASN A 106 0.98 -8.78 -5.76
N MET A 107 0.16 -8.24 -4.86
CA MET A 107 -0.36 -6.87 -4.92
C MET A 107 0.80 -5.85 -4.96
N HIS A 108 1.79 -5.96 -4.08
CA HIS A 108 2.94 -5.06 -4.07
C HIS A 108 3.85 -5.26 -5.30
N VAL A 109 4.07 -6.50 -5.73
CA VAL A 109 4.79 -6.79 -6.99
C VAL A 109 4.08 -6.14 -8.18
N SER A 110 2.76 -6.24 -8.25
CA SER A 110 1.97 -5.60 -9.31
C SER A 110 2.09 -4.08 -9.30
N ALA A 111 2.15 -3.45 -8.11
CA ALA A 111 2.40 -2.02 -7.98
C ALA A 111 3.75 -1.61 -8.59
N PHE A 112 4.81 -2.39 -8.35
CA PHE A 112 6.13 -2.15 -8.96
C PHE A 112 6.11 -2.35 -10.47
N ILE A 113 5.42 -3.37 -10.97
CA ILE A 113 5.29 -3.61 -12.41
C ILE A 113 4.57 -2.43 -13.07
N LEU A 114 3.42 -2.01 -12.54
CA LEU A 114 2.64 -0.89 -13.06
C LEU A 114 3.43 0.42 -13.02
N GLY A 115 4.05 0.74 -11.89
CA GLY A 115 4.89 1.92 -11.74
C GLY A 115 6.10 1.90 -12.68
N GLY A 116 6.75 0.75 -12.83
CA GLY A 116 7.88 0.55 -13.73
C GLY A 116 7.50 0.73 -15.21
N ILE A 117 6.36 0.18 -15.63
CA ILE A 117 5.86 0.35 -17.01
C ILE A 117 5.59 1.84 -17.29
N VAL A 118 4.89 2.53 -16.39
CA VAL A 118 4.60 3.97 -16.56
C VAL A 118 5.88 4.79 -16.57
N ALA A 119 6.83 4.51 -15.69
CA ALA A 119 8.12 5.18 -15.67
C ALA A 119 8.88 5.01 -16.98
N LEU A 120 8.90 3.79 -17.53
CA LEU A 120 9.53 3.46 -18.80
C LEU A 120 8.87 4.21 -19.96
N VAL A 121 7.56 4.20 -20.04
CA VAL A 121 6.79 4.91 -21.08
C VAL A 121 7.08 6.41 -21.06
N LEU A 122 7.12 7.02 -19.86
CA LEU A 122 7.41 8.44 -19.70
C LEU A 122 8.86 8.79 -20.11
N LEU A 123 9.83 7.92 -19.80
CA LEU A 123 11.22 8.10 -20.20
C LEU A 123 11.42 7.96 -21.72
N ILE A 124 10.83 6.95 -22.34
CA ILE A 124 10.92 6.72 -23.79
C ILE A 124 10.25 7.85 -24.54
N SER A 125 9.11 8.34 -24.05
CA SER A 125 8.37 9.48 -24.61
C SER A 125 9.08 10.82 -24.42
N LYS A 126 10.24 10.86 -23.74
CA LYS A 126 10.98 12.08 -23.38
C LYS A 126 10.15 13.14 -22.64
N LYS A 127 9.02 12.75 -22.04
CA LYS A 127 8.16 13.64 -21.28
C LYS A 127 8.73 13.98 -19.89
N VAL A 128 9.63 13.15 -19.39
CA VAL A 128 10.31 13.34 -18.09
C VAL A 128 11.80 13.07 -18.22
N SER A 129 12.60 13.72 -17.38
CA SER A 129 14.03 13.42 -17.25
C SER A 129 14.24 12.21 -16.32
N LYS A 130 15.43 11.60 -16.38
CA LYS A 130 15.80 10.47 -15.51
C LYS A 130 15.70 10.78 -13.99
N ASN A 131 15.75 12.06 -13.64
CA ASN A 131 15.69 12.51 -12.23
C ASN A 131 14.26 12.93 -11.81
N HIS A 132 13.26 12.70 -12.67
CA HIS A 132 11.88 13.07 -12.35
C HIS A 132 11.31 12.10 -11.32
N ALA A 133 10.89 12.62 -10.17
CA ALA A 133 10.20 11.82 -9.15
C ALA A 133 8.77 11.50 -9.61
N ILE A 134 8.44 10.21 -9.63
CA ILE A 134 7.09 9.71 -9.93
C ILE A 134 6.44 9.33 -8.62
N ALA A 135 5.21 9.79 -8.39
CA ALA A 135 4.41 9.40 -7.25
C ALA A 135 4.11 7.89 -7.33
N PHE A 136 4.51 7.12 -6.31
CA PHE A 136 4.36 5.66 -6.30
C PHE A 136 3.08 5.20 -5.60
N GLY A 137 2.56 5.99 -4.66
CA GLY A 137 1.33 5.70 -3.93
C GLY A 137 0.11 5.37 -4.81
N PRO A 138 -0.12 6.07 -5.93
CA PRO A 138 -1.20 5.72 -6.86
C PRO A 138 -1.12 4.30 -7.39
N PHE A 139 0.08 3.79 -7.72
CA PHE A 139 0.24 2.42 -8.22
C PHE A 139 -0.04 1.38 -7.14
N MET A 140 0.36 1.65 -5.89
CA MET A 140 0.00 0.80 -4.74
C MET A 140 -1.51 0.75 -4.55
N SER A 141 -2.19 1.89 -4.65
CA SER A 141 -3.65 1.97 -4.51
C SER A 141 -4.39 1.27 -5.67
N VAL A 142 -3.93 1.45 -6.91
CA VAL A 142 -4.50 0.75 -8.07
C VAL A 142 -4.33 -0.77 -7.93
N SER A 143 -3.15 -1.22 -7.51
CA SER A 143 -2.92 -2.65 -7.25
C SER A 143 -3.81 -3.19 -6.15
N TYR A 144 -4.05 -2.44 -5.07
CA TYR A 144 -5.00 -2.82 -4.03
C TYR A 144 -6.40 -3.03 -4.61
N PHE A 145 -6.91 -2.09 -5.42
CA PHE A 145 -8.23 -2.23 -6.06
C PHE A 145 -8.31 -3.41 -7.02
N LEU A 146 -7.23 -3.67 -7.78
CA LEU A 146 -7.17 -4.84 -8.66
C LEU A 146 -7.35 -6.13 -7.86
N PHE A 147 -6.63 -6.29 -6.76
CA PHE A 147 -6.72 -7.49 -5.92
C PHE A 147 -8.02 -7.55 -5.14
N LEU A 148 -8.59 -6.42 -4.74
CA LEU A 148 -9.92 -6.37 -4.13
C LEU A 148 -10.98 -6.93 -5.09
N VAL A 149 -10.98 -6.51 -6.35
CA VAL A 149 -11.94 -7.02 -7.37
C VAL A 149 -11.72 -8.51 -7.66
N LEU A 150 -10.46 -8.98 -7.67
CA LEU A 150 -10.16 -10.40 -7.90
C LEU A 150 -10.52 -11.30 -6.71
N SER A 151 -10.73 -10.73 -5.51
CA SER A 151 -11.09 -11.47 -4.30
C SER A 151 -12.60 -11.53 -4.04
N LEU A 152 -13.40 -10.72 -4.75
CA LEU A 152 -14.87 -10.71 -4.69
C LEU A 152 -15.47 -11.78 -5.59
#